data_c915a0bcb3acd4fc23cf933812f49388
#
_entry.id   c915a0bcb3acd4fc23cf933812f49388
#
_cell.length_a   1.000
_cell.length_b   1.000
_cell.length_c   1.000
_cell.angle_alpha   90.00
_cell.angle_beta   90.00
_cell.angle_gamma   90.00
#
_symmetry.space_group_name_H-M   'P 1'
#
loop_
_entity.id
_entity.type
_entity.pdbx_description
1 polymer ?
#
loop_
_entity_poly.entity_id
_entity_poly.type
_entity_poly.pdbx_seq_one_letter_code
_entity_poly.pdbx_strand_id
1 'polypeptide(L)'
;MNSKELIQALQDFKEQKNVDKERMRDILESVFRMVLAKNYGSDSNFDLIINIEKGDFEIWRIREVVADGEVDDENRQISLTEAKKLQSDYEVGEEVSEEVKFDDFARRNILAIRQNLAGRIMDYE
;
A
#
# COMPACT_ATOMS: atom_id res chain seq x y z
N MET A 1 -0.20 -12.54 8.57
CA MET A 1 0.02 -12.89 7.15
C MET A 1 1.24 -12.16 6.64
N ASN A 2 2.09 -12.82 5.88
CA ASN A 2 3.22 -12.19 5.21
C ASN A 2 3.06 -12.32 3.70
N SER A 3 3.99 -11.75 2.94
CA SER A 3 3.89 -11.76 1.48
C SER A 3 3.88 -13.17 0.88
N LYS A 4 4.63 -14.10 1.48
CA LYS A 4 4.67 -15.50 0.99
C LYS A 4 3.34 -16.19 1.19
N GLU A 5 2.72 -16.01 2.35
CA GLU A 5 1.42 -16.60 2.64
C GLU A 5 0.34 -16.03 1.72
N LEU A 6 0.38 -14.73 1.48
CA LEU A 6 -0.56 -14.08 0.58
C LEU A 6 -0.39 -14.61 -0.85
N ILE A 7 0.84 -14.75 -1.32
CA ILE A 7 1.13 -15.29 -2.64
C ILE A 7 0.60 -16.70 -2.78
N GLN A 8 0.81 -17.55 -1.78
CA GLN A 8 0.32 -18.92 -1.81
C GLN A 8 -1.20 -18.95 -1.91
N ALA A 9 -1.89 -18.13 -1.12
CA ALA A 9 -3.35 -18.03 -1.17
C ALA A 9 -3.83 -17.58 -2.55
N LEU A 10 -3.12 -16.63 -3.17
CA LEU A 10 -3.46 -16.14 -4.50
C LEU A 10 -3.24 -17.18 -5.59
N GLN A 11 -2.16 -17.95 -5.49
CA GLN A 11 -1.90 -19.04 -6.44
C GLN A 11 -2.98 -20.11 -6.36
N ASP A 12 -3.41 -20.45 -5.15
CA ASP A 12 -4.49 -21.40 -4.95
C ASP A 12 -5.79 -20.88 -5.59
N PHE A 13 -6.09 -19.61 -5.42
CA PHE A 13 -7.26 -18.99 -6.04
C PHE A 13 -7.17 -19.00 -7.56
N LYS A 14 -6.00 -18.67 -8.08
CA LYS A 14 -5.77 -18.65 -9.53
C LYS A 14 -6.05 -20.01 -10.15
N GLU A 15 -5.58 -21.07 -9.50
CA GLU A 15 -5.80 -22.44 -9.99
C GLU A 15 -7.27 -22.84 -9.92
N GLN A 16 -7.94 -22.51 -8.82
CA GLN A 16 -9.34 -22.89 -8.62
C GLN A 16 -10.31 -22.09 -9.46
N LYS A 17 -10.03 -20.80 -9.67
CA LYS A 17 -10.96 -19.88 -10.34
C LYS A 17 -10.54 -19.51 -11.77
N ASN A 18 -9.39 -19.98 -12.21
CA ASN A 18 -8.87 -19.69 -13.54
C ASN A 18 -8.74 -18.19 -13.81
N VAL A 19 -8.32 -17.43 -12.80
CA VAL A 19 -8.10 -16.00 -12.92
C VAL A 19 -6.67 -15.77 -13.41
N ASP A 20 -6.51 -14.93 -14.45
CA ASP A 20 -5.19 -14.65 -14.97
C ASP A 20 -4.38 -13.73 -14.04
N LYS A 21 -3.09 -13.66 -14.33
CA LYS A 21 -2.12 -12.97 -13.49
C LYS A 21 -2.32 -11.46 -13.44
N GLU A 22 -2.63 -10.84 -14.58
CA GLU A 22 -2.89 -9.41 -14.65
C GLU A 22 -4.12 -9.05 -13.83
N ARG A 23 -5.16 -9.86 -13.96
CA ARG A 23 -6.39 -9.64 -13.21
C ARG A 23 -6.14 -9.76 -11.71
N MET A 24 -5.34 -10.75 -11.31
CA MET A 24 -5.00 -10.95 -9.91
C MET A 24 -4.21 -9.75 -9.37
N ARG A 25 -3.28 -9.22 -10.15
CA ARG A 25 -2.53 -8.02 -9.79
C ARG A 25 -3.47 -6.84 -9.58
N ASP A 26 -4.42 -6.63 -10.48
CA ASP A 26 -5.37 -5.52 -10.40
C ASP A 26 -6.27 -5.66 -9.17
N ILE A 27 -6.69 -6.86 -8.85
CA ILE A 27 -7.48 -7.13 -7.65
C ILE A 27 -6.69 -6.79 -6.40
N LEU A 28 -5.43 -7.22 -6.33
CA LEU A 28 -4.55 -6.91 -5.20
C LEU A 28 -4.34 -5.42 -5.03
N GLU A 29 -4.03 -4.72 -6.12
CA GLU A 29 -3.82 -3.29 -6.07
C GLU A 29 -5.06 -2.58 -5.54
N SER A 30 -6.23 -2.96 -6.04
CA SER A 30 -7.50 -2.38 -5.61
C SER A 30 -7.75 -2.61 -4.12
N VAL A 31 -7.51 -3.83 -3.64
CA VAL A 31 -7.70 -4.16 -2.22
C VAL A 31 -6.74 -3.38 -1.34
N PHE A 32 -5.45 -3.34 -1.70
CA PHE A 32 -4.46 -2.62 -0.91
C PHE A 32 -4.76 -1.12 -0.86
N ARG A 33 -5.16 -0.52 -1.99
CA ARG A 33 -5.52 0.90 -2.03
C ARG A 33 -6.73 1.20 -1.16
N MET A 34 -7.72 0.32 -1.17
CA MET A 34 -8.90 0.49 -0.32
C MET A 34 -8.53 0.47 1.17
N VAL A 35 -7.67 -0.45 1.57
CA VAL A 35 -7.23 -0.56 2.96
C VAL A 35 -6.37 0.65 3.34
N LEU A 36 -5.49 1.11 2.45
CA LEU A 36 -4.70 2.32 2.67
C LEU A 36 -5.59 3.55 2.86
N ALA A 37 -6.60 3.70 2.01
CA ALA A 37 -7.55 4.81 2.13
C ALA A 37 -8.28 4.79 3.46
N LYS A 38 -8.63 3.60 3.93
CA LYS A 38 -9.30 3.44 5.22
C LYS A 38 -8.37 3.83 6.38
N ASN A 39 -7.10 3.41 6.31
CA ASN A 39 -6.14 3.67 7.39
C ASN A 39 -5.65 5.13 7.42
N TYR A 40 -5.50 5.75 6.27
CA TYR A 40 -4.85 7.07 6.15
C TYR A 40 -5.78 8.18 5.67
N GLY A 41 -7.00 7.85 5.29
CA GLY A 41 -7.97 8.81 4.77
C GLY A 41 -7.94 9.00 3.25
N SER A 42 -6.85 8.62 2.59
CA SER A 42 -6.71 8.68 1.13
C SER A 42 -5.57 7.78 0.70
N ASP A 43 -5.66 7.22 -0.51
CA ASP A 43 -4.58 6.43 -1.09
C ASP A 43 -3.86 7.14 -2.24
N SER A 44 -4.25 8.38 -2.54
CA SER A 44 -3.75 9.09 -3.73
C SER A 44 -2.24 9.41 -3.67
N ASN A 45 -1.66 9.41 -2.48
CA ASN A 45 -0.24 9.69 -2.28
C ASN A 45 0.59 8.42 -2.02
N PHE A 46 0.07 7.27 -2.42
CA PHE A 46 0.78 5.99 -2.28
C PHE A 46 1.13 5.42 -3.64
N ASP A 47 2.35 4.90 -3.75
CA ASP A 47 2.79 4.10 -4.89
C ASP A 47 2.86 2.65 -4.47
N LEU A 48 2.31 1.79 -5.30
CA LEU A 48 2.28 0.34 -5.06
C LEU A 48 3.06 -0.36 -6.15
N ILE A 49 3.98 -1.21 -5.74
CA ILE A 49 4.70 -2.09 -6.66
C ILE A 49 4.31 -3.51 -6.32
N ILE A 50 3.68 -4.19 -7.27
CA ILE A 50 3.16 -5.53 -7.06
C ILE A 50 3.77 -6.47 -8.11
N ASN A 51 4.58 -7.41 -7.64
CA ASN A 51 5.16 -8.44 -8.50
C ASN A 51 4.74 -9.80 -7.96
N ILE A 52 3.69 -10.36 -8.55
CA ILE A 52 3.10 -11.62 -8.09
C ILE A 52 4.07 -12.78 -8.31
N GLU A 53 4.81 -12.78 -9.42
CA GLU A 53 5.73 -13.87 -9.74
C GLU A 53 6.82 -14.05 -8.70
N LYS A 54 7.41 -12.95 -8.25
CA LYS A 54 8.52 -12.98 -7.28
C LYS A 54 8.05 -12.88 -5.85
N GLY A 55 6.78 -12.53 -5.62
CA GLY A 55 6.28 -12.32 -4.28
C GLY A 55 6.75 -11.01 -3.66
N ASP A 56 7.13 -10.06 -4.48
CA ASP A 56 7.62 -8.77 -4.01
C ASP A 56 6.50 -7.74 -4.03
N PHE A 57 6.18 -7.21 -2.86
CA PHE A 57 5.20 -6.14 -2.71
C PHE A 57 5.87 -4.98 -2.01
N GLU A 58 5.74 -3.78 -2.59
CA GLU A 58 6.26 -2.56 -1.98
C GLU A 58 5.17 -1.50 -1.94
N ILE A 59 5.10 -0.79 -0.83
CA ILE A 59 4.17 0.31 -0.63
C ILE A 59 5.00 1.53 -0.24
N TRP A 60 4.87 2.62 -1.00
CA TRP A 60 5.59 3.86 -0.76
C TRP A 60 4.60 4.98 -0.49
N ARG A 61 4.79 5.66 0.62
CA ARG A 61 3.98 6.83 0.99
C ARG A 61 4.75 8.09 0.62
N ILE A 62 4.10 8.98 -0.10
CA ILE A 62 4.71 10.22 -0.58
C ILE A 62 4.07 11.39 0.15
N ARG A 63 4.90 12.24 0.75
CA ARG A 63 4.44 13.44 1.46
C ARG A 63 5.21 14.66 0.97
N GLU A 64 4.54 15.80 0.96
CA GLU A 64 5.15 17.07 0.61
C GLU A 64 5.70 17.73 1.87
N VAL A 65 6.92 18.28 1.78
CA VAL A 65 7.51 19.03 2.88
C VAL A 65 6.89 20.42 2.92
N VAL A 66 6.37 20.80 4.07
CA VAL A 66 5.79 22.13 4.31
C VAL A 66 6.47 22.78 5.50
N ALA A 67 6.33 24.08 5.65
CA ALA A 67 6.91 24.79 6.78
C ALA A 67 6.32 24.26 8.10
N ASP A 68 7.10 24.34 9.18
CA ASP A 68 6.66 23.93 10.50
C ASP A 68 5.38 24.71 10.88
N GLY A 69 4.40 24.00 11.40
CA GLY A 69 3.12 24.58 11.76
C GLY A 69 2.12 24.68 10.63
N GLU A 70 2.49 24.32 9.40
CA GLU A 70 1.61 24.37 8.23
C GLU A 70 1.11 23.01 7.75
N VAL A 71 1.29 21.97 8.55
CA VAL A 71 0.77 20.64 8.22
C VAL A 71 -0.73 20.62 8.46
N ASP A 72 -1.50 20.58 7.38
CA ASP A 72 -2.97 20.47 7.43
C ASP A 72 -3.43 19.02 7.33
N ASP A 73 -2.66 18.19 6.62
CA ASP A 73 -2.98 16.78 6.38
C ASP A 73 -1.72 15.96 6.61
N GLU A 74 -1.64 15.29 7.75
CA GLU A 74 -0.47 14.50 8.12
C GLU A 74 -0.19 13.33 7.18
N ASN A 75 -1.20 12.86 6.47
CA ASN A 75 -1.03 11.80 5.48
C ASN A 75 -0.23 12.29 4.26
N ARG A 76 -0.46 13.52 3.82
CA ARG A 76 0.12 14.06 2.59
C ARG A 76 1.25 15.05 2.80
N GLN A 77 1.42 15.51 4.03
CA GLN A 77 2.37 16.56 4.35
C GLN A 77 3.24 16.17 5.53
N ILE A 78 4.45 16.68 5.54
CA ILE A 78 5.39 16.50 6.64
C ILE A 78 6.05 17.85 6.92
N SER A 79 6.25 18.18 8.20
CA SER A 79 6.92 19.41 8.56
C SER A 79 8.40 19.38 8.16
N LEU A 80 8.96 20.53 7.90
CA LEU A 80 10.39 20.65 7.56
C LEU A 80 11.27 20.02 8.63
N THR A 81 10.96 20.25 9.91
CA THR A 81 11.74 19.69 11.02
C THR A 81 11.74 18.16 10.98
N GLU A 82 10.55 17.55 10.78
CA GLU A 82 10.46 16.10 10.71
C GLU A 82 11.14 15.53 9.45
N ALA A 83 10.99 16.23 8.32
CA ALA A 83 11.65 15.81 7.07
C ALA A 83 13.17 15.81 7.23
N LYS A 84 13.73 16.81 7.90
CA LYS A 84 15.17 16.91 8.10
C LYS A 84 15.73 15.83 9.03
N LYS A 85 14.89 15.22 9.85
CA LYS A 85 15.30 14.05 10.64
C LYS A 85 15.53 12.83 9.78
N LEU A 86 14.83 12.75 8.64
CA LEU A 86 15.00 11.66 7.69
C LEU A 86 16.21 11.91 6.79
N GLN A 87 16.36 13.14 6.33
CA GLN A 87 17.47 13.55 5.48
C GLN A 87 17.65 15.06 5.61
N SER A 88 18.82 15.49 6.01
CA SER A 88 19.09 16.87 6.44
C SER A 88 18.98 17.92 5.33
N ASP A 89 19.04 17.52 4.07
CA ASP A 89 18.99 18.45 2.93
C ASP A 89 17.59 18.65 2.34
N TYR A 90 16.55 18.11 2.95
CA TYR A 90 15.18 18.37 2.50
C TYR A 90 14.81 19.84 2.68
N GLU A 91 14.03 20.35 1.72
CA GLU A 91 13.53 21.72 1.71
C GLU A 91 12.02 21.72 1.47
N VAL A 92 11.37 22.82 1.87
CA VAL A 92 9.94 23.01 1.65
C VAL A 92 9.62 22.88 0.13
N GLY A 93 8.59 22.13 -0.18
CA GLY A 93 8.17 21.89 -1.57
C GLY A 93 8.69 20.58 -2.15
N GLU A 94 9.65 19.95 -1.49
CA GLU A 94 10.16 18.66 -1.94
C GLU A 94 9.26 17.53 -1.49
N GLU A 95 9.36 16.37 -2.17
CA GLU A 95 8.62 15.17 -1.81
C GLU A 95 9.48 14.20 -1.03
N VAL A 96 8.88 13.63 0.03
CA VAL A 96 9.52 12.61 0.86
C VAL A 96 8.81 11.29 0.61
N SER A 97 9.55 10.29 0.13
CA SER A 97 9.02 8.94 -0.08
C SER A 97 9.49 8.04 1.06
N GLU A 98 8.55 7.41 1.75
CA GLU A 98 8.85 6.48 2.83
C GLU A 98 8.21 5.14 2.54
N GLU A 99 8.94 4.07 2.78
CA GLU A 99 8.40 2.72 2.59
C GLU A 99 7.50 2.33 3.76
N VAL A 100 6.30 1.86 3.43
CA VAL A 100 5.42 1.20 4.40
C VAL A 100 5.71 -0.29 4.26
N LYS A 101 6.33 -0.89 5.28
CA LYS A 101 6.73 -2.30 5.20
C LYS A 101 5.51 -3.18 4.97
N PHE A 102 5.54 -3.96 3.89
CA PHE A 102 4.38 -4.75 3.49
C PHE A 102 3.95 -5.76 4.55
N ASP A 103 4.89 -6.43 5.18
CA ASP A 103 4.55 -7.45 6.18
C ASP A 103 3.85 -6.83 7.39
N ASP A 104 4.25 -5.63 7.81
CA ASP A 104 3.58 -4.90 8.90
C ASP A 104 2.19 -4.46 8.47
N PHE A 105 2.07 -3.92 7.27
CA PHE A 105 0.78 -3.50 6.71
C PHE A 105 -0.19 -4.67 6.62
N ALA A 106 0.26 -5.79 6.08
CA ALA A 106 -0.57 -6.99 5.93
C ALA A 106 -1.00 -7.55 7.28
N ARG A 107 -0.10 -7.59 8.25
CA ARG A 107 -0.40 -8.10 9.59
C ARG A 107 -1.44 -7.24 10.30
N ARG A 108 -1.33 -5.92 10.21
CA ARG A 108 -2.27 -4.99 10.86
C ARG A 108 -3.64 -5.00 10.22
N ASN A 109 -3.73 -5.37 8.94
CA ASN A 109 -4.96 -5.27 8.17
C ASN A 109 -5.44 -6.62 7.64
N ILE A 110 -5.01 -7.71 8.26
CA ILE A 110 -5.24 -9.07 7.76
C ILE A 110 -6.72 -9.39 7.49
N LEU A 111 -7.60 -8.99 8.40
CA LEU A 111 -9.03 -9.26 8.25
C LEU A 111 -9.63 -8.47 7.10
N ALA A 112 -9.29 -7.19 7.00
CA ALA A 112 -9.78 -6.33 5.92
C ALA A 112 -9.30 -6.84 4.56
N ILE A 113 -8.03 -7.24 4.46
CA ILE A 113 -7.47 -7.76 3.23
C ILE A 113 -8.18 -9.06 2.83
N ARG A 114 -8.34 -9.98 3.76
CA ARG A 114 -9.01 -11.26 3.48
C ARG A 114 -10.45 -11.08 3.05
N GLN A 115 -11.20 -10.24 3.73
CA GLN A 115 -12.60 -9.99 3.42
C GLN A 115 -12.76 -9.35 2.04
N ASN A 116 -11.93 -8.36 1.74
CA ASN A 116 -12.00 -7.67 0.45
C ASN A 116 -11.54 -8.57 -0.70
N LEU A 117 -10.50 -9.38 -0.48
CA LEU A 117 -10.06 -10.34 -1.49
C LEU A 117 -11.15 -11.36 -1.80
N ALA A 118 -11.75 -11.93 -0.76
CA ALA A 118 -12.81 -12.93 -0.94
C ALA A 118 -13.98 -12.36 -1.73
N GLY A 119 -14.43 -11.15 -1.39
CA GLY A 119 -15.52 -10.49 -2.09
C GLY A 119 -15.22 -10.23 -3.55
N ARG A 120 -14.04 -9.73 -3.85
CA ARG A 120 -13.67 -9.41 -5.24
C ARG A 120 -13.44 -10.64 -6.08
N ILE A 121 -12.89 -11.69 -5.51
CA ILE A 121 -12.66 -12.93 -6.24
C ILE A 121 -14.00 -13.62 -6.55
N MET A 122 -14.93 -13.59 -5.60
CA MET A 122 -16.27 -14.13 -5.83
C MET A 122 -17.02 -13.33 -6.90
N ASP A 123 -16.86 -12.02 -6.90
CA ASP A 123 -17.48 -11.15 -7.91
C ASP A 123 -16.95 -11.43 -9.32
N TYR A 124 -15.72 -11.94 -9.41
CA TYR A 124 -15.10 -12.24 -10.70
C TYR A 124 -15.71 -13.48 -11.36
N GLU A 125 -16.29 -14.34 -10.58
CA GLU A 125 -16.97 -15.52 -11.12
C GLU A 125 -18.25 -15.14 -11.88
#